data_5d4b3b554966358aaab492983d692be6
#
_entry.id   5d4b3b554966358aaab492983d692be6
#
_cell.length_a   1.000
_cell.length_b   1.000
_cell.length_c   1.000
_cell.angle_alpha   90.00
_cell.angle_beta   90.00
_cell.angle_gamma   90.00
#
_symmetry.space_group_name_H-M   'P 1'
#
loop_
_entity.id
_entity.type
_entity.pdbx_description
1 polymer ?
#
loop_
_entity_poly.entity_id
_entity_poly.type
_entity_poly.pdbx_seq_one_letter_code
_entity_poly.pdbx_strand_id
1 'polypeptide(L)'
;LEMSFYYGKGSIVSSEQAKTGAPGPTGAMQPESAEHREKQLLQAIREGDEEKIVRLLESWFDEFKTQKTGETEIKFQVFKWIFYVFSHLPEEWVRKQGWEQKAQPLLTARSLVEIKEILGELVTLAVEPFRSNRVDHHSVTMRQVETFIREHYMRPDTSLTDLAEYVHLSPNYVSRLIKQRAGKTFTEWLNEYRMEMAKTLLKQKQSKSYWVAE
;
A
#
# COMPACT_ATOMS: atom_id res chain seq x y z
N LEU A 1 7.24 -24.01 26.05
CA LEU A 1 6.10 -23.95 25.12
C LEU A 1 6.06 -22.65 24.31
N GLU A 2 6.37 -21.48 24.91
CA GLU A 2 6.34 -20.19 24.21
C GLU A 2 7.39 -20.05 23.09
N MET A 3 8.60 -20.56 23.31
CA MET A 3 9.69 -20.49 22.32
C MET A 3 9.38 -21.31 21.04
N SER A 4 8.66 -22.41 21.15
CA SER A 4 8.24 -23.23 20.00
C SER A 4 7.26 -22.51 19.07
N PHE A 5 6.49 -21.57 19.61
CA PHE A 5 5.56 -20.76 18.81
C PHE A 5 6.28 -19.81 17.85
N TYR A 6 7.34 -19.15 18.31
CA TYR A 6 8.06 -18.17 17.48
C TYR A 6 8.97 -18.78 16.40
N TYR A 7 9.57 -19.95 16.69
CA TYR A 7 10.62 -20.55 15.86
C TYR A 7 10.20 -21.84 15.15
N GLY A 8 8.99 -22.36 15.44
CA GLY A 8 8.49 -23.62 14.88
C GLY A 8 9.04 -24.88 15.60
N LYS A 9 8.42 -26.02 15.31
CA LYS A 9 8.85 -27.31 15.83
C LYS A 9 10.17 -27.74 15.17
N GLY A 10 11.23 -27.93 15.96
CA GLY A 10 12.50 -28.46 15.50
C GLY A 10 13.63 -27.44 15.36
N SER A 11 13.43 -26.17 15.67
CA SER A 11 14.51 -25.19 15.74
C SER A 11 15.36 -25.41 17.00
N ILE A 12 16.68 -25.53 16.83
CA ILE A 12 17.65 -25.62 17.93
C ILE A 12 17.85 -24.18 18.43
N VAL A 13 17.29 -23.89 19.61
CA VAL A 13 17.48 -22.62 20.29
C VAL A 13 18.74 -22.72 21.16
N SER A 14 19.73 -21.87 20.93
CA SER A 14 20.93 -21.83 21.76
C SER A 14 20.62 -21.41 23.20
N SER A 15 21.37 -21.96 24.15
CA SER A 15 21.15 -21.74 25.60
C SER A 15 21.29 -20.28 26.06
N GLU A 16 21.86 -19.40 25.24
CA GLU A 16 21.96 -17.96 25.51
C GLU A 16 20.63 -17.23 25.31
N GLN A 17 19.76 -17.69 24.42
CA GLN A 17 18.43 -17.09 24.18
C GLN A 17 17.40 -17.43 25.27
N ALA A 18 17.67 -18.47 26.09
CA ALA A 18 16.76 -18.92 27.14
C ALA A 18 16.92 -18.16 28.47
N LYS A 19 17.94 -17.33 28.64
CA LYS A 19 18.28 -16.70 29.95
C LYS A 19 17.76 -15.27 30.15
N THR A 20 17.06 -14.69 29.19
CA THR A 20 16.54 -13.33 29.32
C THR A 20 15.06 -13.32 29.70
N GLY A 21 14.79 -13.24 31.01
CA GLY A 21 13.67 -12.50 31.59
C GLY A 21 12.29 -13.14 31.54
N ALA A 22 11.68 -13.18 32.72
CA ALA A 22 10.26 -13.38 32.94
C ALA A 22 9.41 -12.35 32.16
N PRO A 23 8.17 -12.67 31.75
CA PRO A 23 7.32 -11.73 31.03
C PRO A 23 7.05 -10.50 31.89
N GLY A 24 7.57 -9.36 31.45
CA GLY A 24 7.12 -8.08 31.96
C GLY A 24 5.68 -7.82 31.53
N PRO A 25 4.96 -6.89 32.21
CA PRO A 25 3.57 -6.61 31.89
C PRO A 25 3.44 -6.24 30.42
N THR A 26 2.55 -6.93 29.75
CA THR A 26 2.12 -6.76 28.36
C THR A 26 2.06 -5.26 28.03
N GLY A 27 2.99 -4.78 27.25
CA GLY A 27 2.89 -3.45 26.65
C GLY A 27 1.71 -3.49 25.68
N ALA A 28 0.53 -3.12 26.16
CA ALA A 28 -0.62 -2.93 25.30
C ALA A 28 -0.20 -1.95 24.21
N MET A 29 -0.18 -2.42 22.97
CA MET A 29 0.07 -1.60 21.79
C MET A 29 -0.87 -0.40 21.84
N GLN A 30 -0.34 0.81 21.81
CA GLN A 30 -1.17 2.01 21.90
C GLN A 30 -2.23 2.00 20.79
N PRO A 31 -3.51 2.30 21.12
CA PRO A 31 -4.63 2.20 20.15
C PRO A 31 -4.39 2.96 18.83
N GLU A 32 -3.71 4.09 18.89
CA GLU A 32 -3.36 4.91 17.72
C GLU A 32 -2.42 4.21 16.73
N SER A 33 -1.55 3.32 17.21
CA SER A 33 -0.64 2.56 16.35
C SER A 33 -1.34 1.43 15.60
N ALA A 34 -2.39 0.85 16.18
CA ALA A 34 -3.14 -0.26 15.57
C ALA A 34 -3.99 0.20 14.38
N GLU A 35 -4.79 1.25 14.53
CA GLU A 35 -5.58 1.81 13.42
C GLU A 35 -4.70 2.32 12.27
N HIS A 36 -3.52 2.82 12.58
CA HIS A 36 -2.59 3.27 11.57
C HIS A 36 -2.07 2.11 10.72
N ARG A 37 -1.78 0.95 11.32
CA ARG A 37 -1.34 -0.26 10.61
C ARG A 37 -2.40 -0.80 9.66
N GLU A 38 -3.64 -0.88 10.12
CA GLU A 38 -4.77 -1.35 9.33
C GLU A 38 -4.96 -0.48 8.08
N LYS A 39 -4.90 0.84 8.25
CA LYS A 39 -4.98 1.81 7.14
C LYS A 39 -3.80 1.68 6.17
N GLN A 40 -2.58 1.52 6.68
CA GLN A 40 -1.38 1.33 5.86
C GLN A 40 -1.47 0.05 5.02
N LEU A 41 -1.91 -1.06 5.62
CA LEU A 41 -2.08 -2.33 4.91
C LEU A 41 -3.14 -2.22 3.81
N LEU A 42 -4.31 -1.68 4.14
CA LEU A 42 -5.38 -1.47 3.17
C LEU A 42 -4.94 -0.57 2.01
N GLN A 43 -4.20 0.49 2.30
CA GLN A 43 -3.66 1.37 1.27
C GLN A 43 -2.67 0.63 0.37
N ALA A 44 -1.73 -0.14 0.93
CA ALA A 44 -0.79 -0.93 0.15
C ALA A 44 -1.48 -2.00 -0.71
N ILE A 45 -2.56 -2.62 -0.21
CA ILE A 45 -3.40 -3.56 -0.95
C ILE A 45 -4.09 -2.88 -2.14
N ARG A 46 -4.69 -1.71 -1.93
CA ARG A 46 -5.33 -0.91 -2.99
C ARG A 46 -4.34 -0.45 -4.06
N GLU A 47 -3.16 -0.02 -3.63
CA GLU A 47 -2.05 0.34 -4.51
C GLU A 47 -1.48 -0.90 -5.21
N GLY A 48 -1.75 -2.11 -4.68
CA GLY A 48 -1.19 -3.38 -5.12
C GLY A 48 0.34 -3.38 -5.06
N ASP A 49 0.90 -2.71 -4.06
CA ASP A 49 2.33 -2.64 -3.80
C ASP A 49 2.77 -3.86 -2.99
N GLU A 50 3.01 -4.98 -3.70
CA GLU A 50 3.38 -6.25 -3.08
C GLU A 50 4.63 -6.12 -2.21
N GLU A 51 5.64 -5.35 -2.65
CA GLU A 51 6.85 -5.13 -1.85
C GLU A 51 6.57 -4.37 -0.55
N LYS A 52 5.71 -3.36 -0.61
CA LYS A 52 5.29 -2.60 0.58
C LYS A 52 4.48 -3.47 1.54
N ILE A 53 3.57 -4.30 1.01
CA ILE A 53 2.80 -5.25 1.81
C ILE A 53 3.74 -6.20 2.57
N VAL A 54 4.68 -6.82 1.87
CA VAL A 54 5.64 -7.76 2.47
C VAL A 54 6.45 -7.05 3.55
N ARG A 55 7.02 -5.88 3.28
CA ARG A 55 7.81 -5.10 4.26
C ARG A 55 7.00 -4.73 5.50
N LEU A 56 5.73 -4.32 5.34
CA LEU A 56 4.86 -4.00 6.47
C LEU A 56 4.62 -5.24 7.35
N LEU A 57 4.24 -6.35 6.73
CA LEU A 57 3.96 -7.58 7.45
C LEU A 57 5.21 -8.11 8.17
N GLU A 58 6.37 -8.14 7.50
CA GLU A 58 7.63 -8.57 8.12
C GLU A 58 7.99 -7.71 9.32
N SER A 59 7.92 -6.38 9.18
CA SER A 59 8.20 -5.46 10.29
C SER A 59 7.30 -5.71 11.49
N TRP A 60 6.00 -5.95 11.28
CA TRP A 60 5.05 -6.20 12.36
C TRP A 60 5.26 -7.56 13.04
N PHE A 61 5.60 -8.58 12.27
CA PHE A 61 5.92 -9.90 12.83
C PHE A 61 7.25 -9.91 13.60
N ASP A 62 8.24 -9.14 13.16
CA ASP A 62 9.50 -8.99 13.89
C ASP A 62 9.31 -8.20 15.19
N GLU A 63 8.39 -7.24 15.22
CA GLU A 63 7.98 -6.56 16.42
C GLU A 63 7.33 -7.52 17.43
N PHE A 64 6.42 -8.41 17.00
CA PHE A 64 5.84 -9.43 17.86
C PHE A 64 6.91 -10.34 18.50
N LYS A 65 7.93 -10.74 17.72
CA LYS A 65 9.05 -11.52 18.27
C LYS A 65 9.85 -10.74 19.30
N THR A 66 10.13 -9.47 19.00
CA THR A 66 10.96 -8.61 19.89
C THR A 66 10.23 -8.33 21.20
N GLN A 67 8.93 -8.05 21.13
CA GLN A 67 8.09 -7.77 22.30
C GLN A 67 7.65 -9.04 23.05
N LYS A 68 7.93 -10.23 22.51
CA LYS A 68 7.43 -11.51 23.02
C LYS A 68 5.92 -11.51 23.24
N THR A 69 5.18 -10.97 22.25
CA THR A 69 3.72 -10.87 22.30
C THR A 69 3.09 -12.24 22.38
N GLY A 70 2.11 -12.45 23.26
CA GLY A 70 1.47 -13.75 23.45
C GLY A 70 0.72 -14.24 22.20
N GLU A 71 0.63 -15.56 22.01
CA GLU A 71 -0.04 -16.20 20.84
C GLU A 71 -1.46 -15.66 20.61
N THR A 72 -2.26 -15.58 21.69
CA THR A 72 -3.65 -15.11 21.62
C THR A 72 -3.73 -13.65 21.14
N GLU A 73 -2.83 -12.79 21.63
CA GLU A 73 -2.77 -11.39 21.24
C GLU A 73 -2.39 -11.25 19.76
N ILE A 74 -1.40 -12.00 19.29
CA ILE A 74 -0.99 -12.00 17.87
C ILE A 74 -2.17 -12.42 16.97
N LYS A 75 -2.85 -13.52 17.32
CA LYS A 75 -4.02 -13.98 16.57
C LYS A 75 -5.12 -12.93 16.53
N PHE A 76 -5.39 -12.27 17.66
CA PHE A 76 -6.38 -11.21 17.75
C PHE A 76 -6.02 -10.01 16.86
N GLN A 77 -4.77 -9.56 16.88
CA GLN A 77 -4.30 -8.46 16.04
C GLN A 77 -4.41 -8.82 14.54
N VAL A 78 -3.99 -10.02 14.15
CA VAL A 78 -4.08 -10.49 12.77
C VAL A 78 -5.54 -10.60 12.32
N PHE A 79 -6.44 -11.07 13.17
CA PHE A 79 -7.89 -11.09 12.88
C PHE A 79 -8.44 -9.68 12.66
N LYS A 80 -8.04 -8.71 13.47
CA LYS A 80 -8.45 -7.30 13.29
C LYS A 80 -8.01 -6.77 11.93
N TRP A 81 -6.76 -7.03 11.52
CA TRP A 81 -6.26 -6.59 10.22
C TRP A 81 -7.03 -7.21 9.06
N ILE A 82 -7.27 -8.53 9.12
CA ILE A 82 -8.05 -9.24 8.11
C ILE A 82 -9.46 -8.67 8.03
N PHE A 83 -10.14 -8.57 9.16
CA PHE A 83 -11.51 -8.04 9.21
C PHE A 83 -11.58 -6.62 8.67
N TYR A 84 -10.66 -5.76 9.08
CA TYR A 84 -10.59 -4.39 8.58
C TYR A 84 -10.39 -4.34 7.06
N VAL A 85 -9.45 -5.09 6.53
CA VAL A 85 -9.20 -5.13 5.07
C VAL A 85 -10.44 -5.62 4.34
N PHE A 86 -11.01 -6.76 4.71
CA PHE A 86 -12.15 -7.36 4.00
C PHE A 86 -13.42 -6.52 4.12
N SER A 87 -13.63 -5.79 5.22
CA SER A 87 -14.77 -4.87 5.36
C SER A 87 -14.70 -3.65 4.43
N HIS A 88 -13.52 -3.36 3.86
CA HIS A 88 -13.31 -2.26 2.91
C HIS A 88 -13.21 -2.71 1.44
N LEU A 89 -13.41 -4.00 1.16
CA LEU A 89 -13.46 -4.56 -0.18
C LEU A 89 -14.90 -4.58 -0.73
N PRO A 90 -15.11 -4.69 -2.05
CA PRO A 90 -16.44 -4.82 -2.64
C PRO A 90 -17.21 -6.02 -2.09
N GLU A 91 -18.40 -5.80 -1.54
CA GLU A 91 -19.18 -6.81 -0.83
C GLU A 91 -19.49 -8.05 -1.69
N GLU A 92 -19.87 -7.84 -2.96
CA GLU A 92 -20.15 -8.95 -3.88
C GLU A 92 -18.93 -9.84 -4.13
N TRP A 93 -17.75 -9.24 -4.18
CA TRP A 93 -16.50 -9.95 -4.36
C TRP A 93 -16.13 -10.73 -3.09
N VAL A 94 -16.21 -10.09 -1.92
CA VAL A 94 -15.93 -10.69 -0.60
C VAL A 94 -16.79 -11.92 -0.37
N ARG A 95 -18.09 -11.82 -0.67
CA ARG A 95 -19.06 -12.90 -0.51
C ARG A 95 -18.75 -14.15 -1.34
N LYS A 96 -18.13 -13.96 -2.52
CA LYS A 96 -17.74 -15.05 -3.42
C LYS A 96 -16.46 -15.79 -3.01
N GLN A 97 -15.61 -15.16 -2.19
CA GLN A 97 -14.27 -15.70 -1.91
C GLN A 97 -14.23 -16.69 -0.74
N GLY A 98 -15.24 -16.70 0.14
CA GLY A 98 -15.24 -17.55 1.33
C GLY A 98 -14.04 -17.30 2.25
N TRP A 99 -13.66 -16.05 2.41
CA TRP A 99 -12.46 -15.65 3.16
C TRP A 99 -12.54 -16.08 4.64
N GLU A 100 -13.74 -16.15 5.22
CA GLU A 100 -13.96 -16.61 6.59
C GLU A 100 -13.47 -18.05 6.76
N GLN A 101 -13.76 -18.93 5.78
CA GLN A 101 -13.29 -20.31 5.80
C GLN A 101 -11.76 -20.38 5.67
N LYS A 102 -11.17 -19.49 4.85
CA LYS A 102 -9.71 -19.40 4.68
C LYS A 102 -9.02 -18.80 5.90
N ALA A 103 -9.68 -17.95 6.68
CA ALA A 103 -9.19 -17.41 7.93
C ALA A 103 -9.34 -18.37 9.12
N GLN A 104 -10.22 -19.38 9.02
CA GLN A 104 -10.46 -20.33 10.12
C GLN A 104 -9.19 -21.04 10.62
N PRO A 105 -8.23 -21.47 9.78
CA PRO A 105 -6.99 -22.08 10.25
C PRO A 105 -6.16 -21.20 11.20
N LEU A 106 -6.36 -19.88 11.17
CA LEU A 106 -5.70 -18.96 12.09
C LEU A 106 -6.02 -19.26 13.57
N LEU A 107 -7.23 -19.75 13.85
CA LEU A 107 -7.65 -20.13 15.22
C LEU A 107 -6.83 -21.29 15.77
N THR A 108 -6.44 -22.23 14.91
CA THR A 108 -5.72 -23.45 15.28
C THR A 108 -4.22 -23.38 14.99
N ALA A 109 -3.73 -22.31 14.37
CA ALA A 109 -2.31 -22.10 14.09
C ALA A 109 -1.49 -22.17 15.37
N ARG A 110 -0.38 -22.91 15.34
CA ARG A 110 0.47 -23.18 16.51
C ARG A 110 1.85 -22.55 16.41
N SER A 111 2.12 -21.83 15.32
CA SER A 111 3.38 -21.13 15.13
C SER A 111 3.17 -19.81 14.43
N LEU A 112 4.11 -18.89 14.63
CA LEU A 112 4.14 -17.60 13.96
C LEU A 112 4.29 -17.76 12.43
N VAL A 113 4.97 -18.83 11.99
CA VAL A 113 5.14 -19.16 10.58
C VAL A 113 3.79 -19.50 9.94
N GLU A 114 3.01 -20.40 10.57
CA GLU A 114 1.65 -20.73 10.08
C GLU A 114 0.75 -19.49 10.01
N ILE A 115 0.82 -18.59 11.00
CA ILE A 115 0.05 -17.34 10.99
C ILE A 115 0.47 -16.44 9.81
N LYS A 116 1.78 -16.33 9.55
CA LYS A 116 2.30 -15.56 8.41
C LYS A 116 1.82 -16.10 7.06
N GLU A 117 1.85 -17.42 6.90
CA GLU A 117 1.39 -18.10 5.67
C GLU A 117 -0.10 -17.85 5.42
N ILE A 118 -0.95 -18.06 6.43
CA ILE A 118 -2.39 -17.82 6.34
C ILE A 118 -2.68 -16.35 6.02
N LEU A 119 -2.01 -15.43 6.70
CA LEU A 119 -2.17 -14.00 6.43
C LEU A 119 -1.71 -13.63 5.02
N GLY A 120 -0.60 -14.19 4.55
CA GLY A 120 -0.09 -14.00 3.19
C GLY A 120 -1.09 -14.43 2.12
N GLU A 121 -1.73 -15.59 2.30
CA GLU A 121 -2.79 -16.08 1.40
C GLU A 121 -4.00 -15.13 1.39
N LEU A 122 -4.45 -14.68 2.57
CA LEU A 122 -5.60 -13.77 2.69
C LEU A 122 -5.31 -12.40 2.09
N VAL A 123 -4.11 -11.88 2.28
CA VAL A 123 -3.67 -10.61 1.68
C VAL A 123 -3.56 -10.72 0.16
N THR A 124 -3.01 -11.83 -0.35
CA THR A 124 -2.97 -12.11 -1.80
C THR A 124 -4.40 -12.13 -2.38
N LEU A 125 -5.32 -12.77 -1.69
CA LEU A 125 -6.74 -12.77 -2.05
C LEU A 125 -7.31 -11.34 -2.05
N ALA A 126 -7.01 -10.52 -1.04
CA ALA A 126 -7.49 -9.15 -0.93
C ALA A 126 -6.94 -8.20 -2.03
N VAL A 127 -5.81 -8.52 -2.66
CA VAL A 127 -5.24 -7.76 -3.78
C VAL A 127 -5.95 -8.04 -5.10
N GLU A 128 -6.56 -9.22 -5.27
CA GLU A 128 -7.18 -9.66 -6.55
C GLU A 128 -8.22 -8.70 -7.13
N PRO A 129 -9.19 -8.12 -6.38
CA PRO A 129 -10.15 -7.19 -6.95
C PRO A 129 -9.49 -5.94 -7.55
N PHE A 130 -8.29 -5.61 -7.09
CA PHE A 130 -7.53 -4.48 -7.63
C PHE A 130 -6.61 -4.88 -8.78
N ARG A 131 -6.27 -6.16 -8.93
CA ARG A 131 -5.48 -6.67 -10.08
C ARG A 131 -6.26 -6.66 -11.38
N SER A 132 -7.48 -7.15 -11.39
CA SER A 132 -8.32 -7.18 -12.59
C SER A 132 -8.73 -5.79 -13.06
N ASN A 133 -8.92 -4.86 -12.13
CA ASN A 133 -9.17 -3.44 -12.43
C ASN A 133 -7.90 -2.63 -12.72
N ARG A 134 -6.70 -3.19 -12.55
CA ARG A 134 -5.43 -2.44 -12.74
C ARG A 134 -5.29 -1.85 -14.14
N VAL A 135 -5.69 -2.57 -15.16
CA VAL A 135 -5.59 -2.07 -16.54
C VAL A 135 -6.53 -0.86 -16.72
N ASP A 136 -7.75 -0.93 -16.18
CA ASP A 136 -8.72 0.17 -16.25
C ASP A 136 -8.42 1.28 -15.25
N HIS A 137 -8.09 0.97 -14.00
CA HIS A 137 -7.73 1.99 -13.00
C HIS A 137 -6.44 2.73 -13.35
N HIS A 138 -5.40 2.04 -13.83
CA HIS A 138 -4.19 2.72 -14.28
C HIS A 138 -4.48 3.64 -15.47
N SER A 139 -5.33 3.25 -16.39
CA SER A 139 -5.73 4.10 -17.51
C SER A 139 -6.61 5.27 -17.06
N VAL A 140 -7.48 5.08 -16.08
CA VAL A 140 -8.27 6.15 -15.46
C VAL A 140 -7.36 7.11 -14.70
N THR A 141 -6.47 6.61 -13.85
CA THR A 141 -5.51 7.43 -13.11
C THR A 141 -4.59 8.20 -14.04
N MET A 142 -4.08 7.58 -15.11
CA MET A 142 -3.26 8.29 -16.10
C MET A 142 -4.03 9.41 -16.81
N ARG A 143 -5.31 9.21 -17.12
CA ARG A 143 -6.18 10.28 -17.64
C ARG A 143 -6.37 11.42 -16.63
N GLN A 144 -6.52 11.08 -15.34
CA GLN A 144 -6.59 12.10 -14.27
C GLN A 144 -5.26 12.88 -14.14
N VAL A 145 -4.11 12.20 -14.28
CA VAL A 145 -2.78 12.85 -14.33
C VAL A 145 -2.70 13.83 -15.49
N GLU A 146 -3.12 13.45 -16.69
CA GLU A 146 -3.16 14.32 -17.87
C GLU A 146 -4.09 15.51 -17.67
N THR A 147 -5.25 15.28 -17.10
CA THR A 147 -6.22 16.34 -16.78
C THR A 147 -5.63 17.32 -15.77
N PHE A 148 -5.02 16.81 -14.69
CA PHE A 148 -4.36 17.63 -13.68
C PHE A 148 -3.26 18.51 -14.27
N ILE A 149 -2.37 17.95 -15.11
CA ILE A 149 -1.31 18.69 -15.79
C ILE A 149 -1.93 19.81 -16.65
N ARG A 150 -2.96 19.50 -17.42
CA ARG A 150 -3.65 20.47 -18.30
C ARG A 150 -4.29 21.62 -17.54
N GLU A 151 -4.85 21.35 -16.37
CA GLU A 151 -5.53 22.37 -15.55
C GLU A 151 -4.57 23.19 -14.70
N HIS A 152 -3.42 22.63 -14.31
CA HIS A 152 -2.52 23.24 -13.33
C HIS A 152 -1.14 23.63 -13.88
N TYR A 153 -0.83 23.43 -15.18
CA TYR A 153 0.50 23.71 -15.72
C TYR A 153 0.95 25.16 -15.58
N MET A 154 0.01 26.12 -15.49
CA MET A 154 0.33 27.54 -15.33
C MET A 154 0.76 27.89 -13.88
N ARG A 155 0.45 27.06 -12.91
CA ARG A 155 0.82 27.32 -11.52
C ARG A 155 2.29 26.98 -11.30
N PRO A 156 3.11 27.89 -10.75
CA PRO A 156 4.53 27.64 -10.55
C PRO A 156 4.83 26.59 -9.49
N ASP A 157 3.95 26.45 -8.50
CA ASP A 157 4.04 25.61 -7.31
C ASP A 157 3.47 24.19 -7.49
N THR A 158 2.98 23.85 -8.68
CA THR A 158 2.41 22.53 -8.98
C THR A 158 3.41 21.41 -8.70
N SER A 159 3.06 20.52 -7.77
CA SER A 159 3.92 19.46 -7.27
C SER A 159 3.32 18.04 -7.46
N LEU A 160 4.17 17.03 -7.30
CA LEU A 160 3.73 15.62 -7.26
C LEU A 160 2.81 15.36 -6.06
N THR A 161 2.97 16.09 -4.96
CA THR A 161 2.12 15.94 -3.77
C THR A 161 0.69 16.40 -4.07
N ASP A 162 0.53 17.55 -4.75
CA ASP A 162 -0.79 18.06 -5.15
C ASP A 162 -1.49 17.09 -6.11
N LEU A 163 -0.73 16.53 -7.06
CA LEU A 163 -1.25 15.49 -7.95
C LEU A 163 -1.70 14.24 -7.18
N ALA A 164 -0.91 13.80 -6.22
CA ALA A 164 -1.21 12.61 -5.41
C ALA A 164 -2.48 12.80 -4.57
N GLU A 165 -2.67 13.98 -4.01
CA GLU A 165 -3.91 14.39 -3.32
C GLU A 165 -5.11 14.41 -4.28
N TYR A 166 -4.94 14.97 -5.47
CA TYR A 166 -5.99 15.04 -6.49
C TYR A 166 -6.47 13.65 -6.93
N VAL A 167 -5.56 12.69 -7.09
CA VAL A 167 -5.90 11.31 -7.48
C VAL A 167 -6.17 10.39 -6.28
N HIS A 168 -6.09 10.89 -5.04
CA HIS A 168 -6.27 10.16 -3.78
C HIS A 168 -5.33 8.94 -3.62
N LEU A 169 -4.08 9.10 -4.03
CA LEU A 169 -3.03 8.07 -3.96
C LEU A 169 -1.78 8.63 -3.27
N SER A 170 -0.87 7.72 -2.84
CA SER A 170 0.39 8.19 -2.27
C SER A 170 1.33 8.76 -3.34
N PRO A 171 2.15 9.80 -3.03
CA PRO A 171 3.12 10.39 -3.98
C PRO A 171 4.08 9.35 -4.57
N ASN A 172 4.55 8.41 -3.75
CA ASN A 172 5.44 7.33 -4.19
C ASN A 172 4.77 6.41 -5.23
N TYR A 173 3.51 6.06 -5.02
CA TYR A 173 2.76 5.24 -5.96
C TYR A 173 2.52 5.97 -7.27
N VAL A 174 2.07 7.22 -7.23
CA VAL A 174 1.82 8.04 -8.42
C VAL A 174 3.10 8.24 -9.21
N SER A 175 4.23 8.55 -8.55
CA SER A 175 5.54 8.68 -9.19
C SER A 175 5.95 7.41 -9.95
N ARG A 176 5.81 6.24 -9.30
CA ARG A 176 6.12 4.94 -9.92
C ARG A 176 5.20 4.63 -11.08
N LEU A 177 3.89 4.90 -10.94
CA LEU A 177 2.90 4.70 -12.00
C LEU A 177 3.21 5.53 -13.24
N ILE A 178 3.50 6.84 -13.06
CA ILE A 178 3.87 7.73 -14.16
C ILE A 178 5.14 7.23 -14.84
N LYS A 179 6.18 6.86 -14.07
CA LYS A 179 7.43 6.35 -14.64
C LYS A 179 7.24 5.06 -15.44
N GLN A 180 6.41 4.15 -14.95
CA GLN A 180 6.10 2.89 -15.63
C GLN A 180 5.27 3.08 -16.91
N ARG A 181 4.32 4.02 -16.92
CA ARG A 181 3.35 4.18 -18.01
C ARG A 181 3.76 5.23 -19.03
N ALA A 182 4.34 6.33 -18.60
CA ALA A 182 4.77 7.44 -19.46
C ALA A 182 6.28 7.45 -19.74
N GLY A 183 7.07 6.61 -19.06
CA GLY A 183 8.53 6.53 -19.24
C GLY A 183 9.30 7.72 -18.64
N LYS A 184 8.61 8.68 -18.05
CA LYS A 184 9.15 9.94 -17.54
C LYS A 184 8.64 10.24 -16.13
N THR A 185 9.29 11.18 -15.43
CA THR A 185 8.83 11.68 -14.13
C THR A 185 7.69 12.69 -14.32
N PHE A 186 6.94 12.97 -13.24
CA PHE A 186 5.91 14.01 -13.23
C PHE A 186 6.46 15.39 -13.64
N THR A 187 7.62 15.75 -13.09
CA THR A 187 8.26 17.03 -13.38
C THR A 187 8.69 17.16 -14.84
N GLU A 188 9.25 16.10 -15.42
CA GLU A 188 9.58 16.04 -16.84
C GLU A 188 8.32 16.23 -17.70
N TRP A 189 7.24 15.51 -17.37
CA TRP A 189 6.00 15.61 -18.13
C TRP A 189 5.35 17.00 -18.04
N LEU A 190 5.28 17.58 -16.83
CA LEU A 190 4.76 18.92 -16.62
C LEU A 190 5.57 19.97 -17.41
N ASN A 191 6.90 19.87 -17.41
CA ASN A 191 7.77 20.81 -18.14
C ASN A 191 7.64 20.63 -19.66
N GLU A 192 7.56 19.41 -20.16
CA GLU A 192 7.27 19.17 -21.59
C GLU A 192 5.94 19.81 -22.01
N TYR A 193 4.90 19.63 -21.22
CA TYR A 193 3.59 20.24 -21.48
C TYR A 193 3.65 21.77 -21.45
N ARG A 194 4.34 22.37 -20.50
CA ARG A 194 4.60 23.82 -20.43
C ARG A 194 5.30 24.34 -21.69
N MET A 195 6.30 23.62 -22.16
CA MET A 195 7.06 23.96 -23.36
C MET A 195 6.18 23.86 -24.64
N GLU A 196 5.33 22.86 -24.74
CA GLU A 196 4.39 22.74 -25.87
C GLU A 196 3.38 23.88 -25.91
N MET A 197 2.82 24.23 -24.75
CA MET A 197 1.91 25.38 -24.64
C MET A 197 2.59 26.70 -24.96
N ALA A 198 3.82 26.92 -24.52
CA ALA A 198 4.60 28.11 -24.84
C ALA A 198 4.86 28.22 -26.36
N LYS A 199 5.25 27.13 -27.02
CA LYS A 199 5.44 27.09 -28.48
C LYS A 199 4.14 27.39 -29.23
N THR A 200 3.01 26.86 -28.75
CA THR A 200 1.70 27.10 -29.37
C THR A 200 1.29 28.57 -29.26
N LEU A 201 1.49 29.19 -28.10
CA LEU A 201 1.18 30.60 -27.88
C LEU A 201 2.08 31.53 -28.71
N LEU A 202 3.36 31.19 -28.87
CA LEU A 202 4.28 31.95 -29.71
C LEU A 202 3.89 31.89 -31.19
N LYS A 203 3.51 30.71 -31.69
CA LYS A 203 3.04 30.56 -33.07
C LYS A 203 1.76 31.37 -33.33
N GLN A 204 0.82 31.37 -32.38
CA GLN A 204 -0.41 32.16 -32.49
C GLN A 204 -0.15 33.67 -32.48
N LYS A 205 0.83 34.16 -31.68
CA LYS A 205 1.23 35.58 -31.68
C LYS A 205 1.91 35.97 -32.97
N GLN A 206 2.74 35.11 -33.55
CA GLN A 206 3.40 35.39 -34.84
C GLN A 206 2.39 35.49 -35.99
N SER A 207 1.35 34.64 -36.00
CA SER A 207 0.30 34.76 -37.02
C SER A 207 -0.55 36.03 -36.87
N LYS A 208 -0.79 36.52 -35.64
CA LYS A 208 -1.50 37.80 -35.41
C LYS A 208 -0.70 39.02 -35.75
N SER A 209 0.64 39.01 -35.60
CA SER A 209 1.50 40.14 -36.00
C SER A 209 1.66 40.25 -37.52
N TYR A 210 1.50 39.18 -38.27
CA TYR A 210 1.52 39.21 -39.71
C TYR A 210 0.29 39.90 -40.33
N TRP A 211 -0.88 39.74 -39.69
CA TRP A 211 -2.14 40.37 -40.18
C TRP A 211 -2.28 41.85 -39.77
N VAL A 212 -1.44 42.37 -38.91
CA VAL A 212 -1.43 43.79 -38.50
C VAL A 212 -0.46 44.64 -39.37
N ALA A 213 0.35 43.98 -40.23
CA ALA A 213 1.33 44.62 -41.11
C ALA A 213 0.84 44.80 -42.55
N GLU A 214 -0.39 44.37 -42.88
CA GLU A 214 -1.13 44.74 -44.10
C GLU A 214 -2.22 45.79 -43.75
#